data_e62cc6432115ea4429c0797411ece24d
#
_entry.id   e62cc6432115ea4429c0797411ece24d
#
_cell.length_a   1.000
_cell.length_b   1.000
_cell.length_c   1.000
_cell.angle_alpha   90.00
_cell.angle_beta   90.00
_cell.angle_gamma   90.00
#
_symmetry.space_group_name_H-M   'P 1'
#
loop_
_entity.id
_entity.type
_entity.pdbx_description
1 polymer ?
#
loop_
_entity_poly.entity_id
_entity_poly.type
_entity_poly.pdbx_seq_one_letter_code
_entity_poly.pdbx_strand_id
1 'polypeptide(L)'
;EIDGIGTLPTRPLKGASEIMAGFGTVLRPLNPAPEVHVPLTVQGPLLPGKTSISGKGGSQLISGLLMALPLLPGDSTLHIHDPKSIPYMFITADVLRRFGIKIGSEMEGGEDFLETQDWSLCTGITFKIKGGQKYSPAAFDIEGDWSAAANFLVAGALFGDVKLTGLDTTSLQADISIMDILMEAGASLSQIDDGPQDGITNDGSSRNEATDAASNKTSDNEDAQEANATQGHRGLITAQKAPLRAFDTDLNNCPDLFPIVSILAAFCHGRCNIQGFKRLASKESDRGTAILNMLTQMGVSASASGDTLTIDGESVESRLLNGHLLKGGEYTSSHDHRMAMAFAPACLLCEGVEIADPEVVSKSYPHFWRDLEKC
;
A
#
# COMPACT_ATOMS: atom_id res chain seq x y z
N GLU A 1 20.16 -21.98 -1.24
CA GLU A 1 18.80 -22.47 -1.48
C GLU A 1 17.80 -21.55 -0.77
N ILE A 2 16.68 -21.25 -1.43
CA ILE A 2 15.58 -20.48 -0.88
C ILE A 2 14.34 -21.36 -1.00
N ASP A 3 13.66 -21.53 0.12
CA ASP A 3 12.41 -22.28 0.21
C ASP A 3 11.28 -21.37 0.75
N GLY A 4 10.04 -21.86 0.73
CA GLY A 4 8.87 -21.13 1.18
C GLY A 4 7.77 -22.06 1.67
N ILE A 5 6.92 -21.52 2.54
CA ILE A 5 5.75 -22.20 3.09
C ILE A 5 4.47 -21.46 2.74
N GLY A 6 3.33 -22.12 2.95
CA GLY A 6 2.01 -21.53 2.68
C GLY A 6 1.78 -21.31 1.19
N THR A 7 1.46 -20.11 0.79
CA THR A 7 1.17 -19.74 -0.61
C THR A 7 2.42 -19.37 -1.43
N LEU A 8 3.59 -19.20 -0.80
CA LEU A 8 4.83 -18.79 -1.51
C LEU A 8 5.25 -19.75 -2.62
N PRO A 9 5.22 -21.10 -2.45
CA PRO A 9 5.62 -22.02 -3.51
C PRO A 9 4.79 -21.93 -4.79
N THR A 10 3.57 -21.43 -4.72
CA THR A 10 2.67 -21.28 -5.87
C THR A 10 2.72 -19.90 -6.51
N ARG A 11 3.41 -18.92 -5.89
CA ARG A 11 3.51 -17.54 -6.38
C ARG A 11 4.69 -17.39 -7.33
N PRO A 12 4.45 -16.98 -8.59
CA PRO A 12 5.55 -16.79 -9.54
C PRO A 12 6.35 -15.53 -9.20
N LEU A 13 7.67 -15.62 -9.29
CA LEU A 13 8.62 -14.51 -9.24
C LEU A 13 8.81 -13.98 -10.67
N LYS A 14 7.80 -13.28 -11.18
CA LYS A 14 7.74 -12.82 -12.58
C LYS A 14 8.95 -11.96 -12.95
N GLY A 15 9.63 -12.33 -14.04
CA GLY A 15 10.81 -11.61 -14.54
C GLY A 15 12.07 -11.74 -13.67
N ALA A 16 12.03 -12.51 -12.58
CA ALA A 16 13.17 -12.58 -11.64
C ALA A 16 14.43 -13.15 -12.28
N SER A 17 14.30 -14.15 -13.16
CA SER A 17 15.48 -14.76 -13.84
C SER A 17 16.21 -13.74 -14.69
N GLU A 18 15.50 -12.99 -15.52
CA GLU A 18 16.07 -11.99 -16.43
C GLU A 18 16.70 -10.83 -15.64
N ILE A 19 16.01 -10.36 -14.61
CA ILE A 19 16.50 -9.28 -13.75
C ILE A 19 17.79 -9.68 -13.05
N MET A 20 17.79 -10.85 -12.42
CA MET A 20 18.95 -11.33 -11.67
C MET A 20 20.13 -11.69 -12.58
N ALA A 21 19.85 -12.20 -13.79
CA ALA A 21 20.87 -12.45 -14.80
C ALA A 21 21.54 -11.16 -15.28
N GLY A 22 20.80 -10.03 -15.37
CA GLY A 22 21.35 -8.71 -15.68
C GLY A 22 22.38 -8.21 -14.65
N PHE A 23 22.36 -8.80 -13.45
CA PHE A 23 23.33 -8.53 -12.38
C PHE A 23 24.21 -9.75 -12.06
N GLY A 24 24.38 -10.66 -13.02
CA GLY A 24 25.30 -11.80 -12.92
C GLY A 24 24.84 -12.94 -12.01
N THR A 25 23.61 -12.93 -11.55
CA THR A 25 23.06 -13.93 -10.61
C THR A 25 22.11 -14.86 -11.34
N VAL A 26 22.24 -16.17 -11.10
CA VAL A 26 21.40 -17.19 -11.73
C VAL A 26 20.43 -17.79 -10.70
N LEU A 27 19.15 -17.79 -11.06
CA LEU A 27 18.09 -18.46 -10.31
C LEU A 27 17.80 -19.83 -10.97
N ARG A 28 17.78 -20.89 -10.18
CA ARG A 28 17.46 -22.25 -10.65
C ARG A 28 16.32 -22.82 -9.80
N PRO A 29 15.08 -22.87 -10.31
CA PRO A 29 13.99 -23.54 -9.64
C PRO A 29 14.35 -25.03 -9.41
N LEU A 30 13.99 -25.57 -8.26
CA LEU A 30 14.12 -27.00 -7.99
C LEU A 30 13.02 -27.80 -8.67
N ASN A 31 11.86 -27.19 -8.90
CA ASN A 31 10.76 -27.77 -9.66
C ASN A 31 10.60 -27.03 -10.98
N PRO A 32 10.55 -27.74 -12.12
CA PRO A 32 10.34 -27.12 -13.43
C PRO A 32 9.00 -26.43 -13.51
N ALA A 33 9.01 -25.15 -13.92
CA ALA A 33 7.80 -24.38 -14.17
C ALA A 33 8.07 -23.26 -15.19
N PRO A 34 7.04 -22.73 -15.86
CA PRO A 34 7.20 -21.63 -16.83
C PRO A 34 7.79 -20.36 -16.21
N GLU A 35 7.45 -20.09 -14.96
CA GLU A 35 7.93 -18.95 -14.18
C GLU A 35 8.72 -19.44 -12.97
N VAL A 36 9.69 -18.64 -12.53
CA VAL A 36 10.48 -18.97 -11.33
C VAL A 36 9.62 -18.84 -10.09
N HIS A 37 9.68 -19.82 -9.22
CA HIS A 37 9.11 -19.79 -7.87
C HIS A 37 9.98 -20.61 -6.91
N VAL A 38 9.77 -20.46 -5.63
CA VAL A 38 10.42 -21.28 -4.61
C VAL A 38 9.82 -22.70 -4.58
N PRO A 39 10.60 -23.75 -4.22
CA PRO A 39 12.00 -23.69 -3.83
C PRO A 39 12.94 -23.51 -5.03
N LEU A 40 14.01 -22.73 -4.81
CA LEU A 40 15.01 -22.46 -5.83
C LEU A 40 16.42 -22.35 -5.25
N THR A 41 17.43 -22.50 -6.09
CA THR A 41 18.82 -22.17 -5.76
C THR A 41 19.20 -20.83 -6.40
N VAL A 42 19.98 -20.03 -5.67
CA VAL A 42 20.56 -18.78 -6.14
C VAL A 42 22.06 -18.97 -6.25
N GLN A 43 22.61 -18.67 -7.42
CA GLN A 43 24.04 -18.72 -7.68
C GLN A 43 24.52 -17.31 -8.03
N GLY A 44 25.28 -16.70 -7.11
CA GLY A 44 25.91 -15.38 -7.27
C GLY A 44 27.39 -15.46 -7.64
N PRO A 45 28.12 -14.36 -7.48
CA PRO A 45 27.74 -13.13 -6.76
C PRO A 45 26.80 -12.22 -7.55
N LEU A 46 26.08 -11.32 -6.82
CA LEU A 46 25.44 -10.17 -7.42
C LEU A 46 26.54 -9.17 -7.86
N LEU A 47 26.49 -8.69 -9.10
CA LEU A 47 27.50 -7.82 -9.69
C LEU A 47 26.88 -6.46 -10.04
N PRO A 48 27.68 -5.36 -9.99
CA PRO A 48 27.24 -4.08 -10.53
C PRO A 48 26.91 -4.21 -12.03
N GLY A 49 25.90 -3.46 -12.50
CA GLY A 49 25.50 -3.56 -13.89
C GLY A 49 24.40 -2.60 -14.29
N LYS A 50 23.97 -2.72 -15.54
CA LYS A 50 22.84 -2.00 -16.10
C LYS A 50 21.84 -3.01 -16.63
N THR A 51 20.57 -2.89 -16.22
CA THR A 51 19.50 -3.73 -16.70
C THR A 51 18.20 -2.96 -16.89
N SER A 52 17.35 -3.46 -17.77
CA SER A 52 16.00 -2.94 -18.00
C SER A 52 15.01 -4.06 -17.72
N ILE A 53 13.95 -3.74 -16.99
CA ILE A 53 12.96 -4.70 -16.52
C ILE A 53 11.55 -4.17 -16.67
N SER A 54 10.57 -5.08 -16.73
CA SER A 54 9.17 -4.71 -16.66
C SER A 54 8.72 -4.53 -15.21
N GLY A 55 8.09 -3.39 -14.91
CA GLY A 55 7.46 -3.11 -13.62
C GLY A 55 6.10 -3.81 -13.42
N LYS A 56 5.59 -4.52 -14.44
CA LYS A 56 4.28 -5.23 -14.37
C LYS A 56 4.21 -6.29 -13.25
N GLY A 57 5.36 -6.84 -12.85
CA GLY A 57 5.48 -7.81 -11.74
C GLY A 57 5.31 -7.20 -10.34
N GLY A 58 5.29 -5.87 -10.23
CA GLY A 58 5.23 -5.14 -8.96
C GLY A 58 6.60 -4.67 -8.47
N SER A 59 6.62 -4.09 -7.25
CA SER A 59 7.79 -3.40 -6.69
C SER A 59 8.74 -4.27 -5.85
N GLN A 60 8.34 -5.46 -5.42
CA GLN A 60 9.04 -6.22 -4.36
C GLN A 60 10.48 -6.59 -4.73
N LEU A 61 10.71 -7.17 -5.92
CA LEU A 61 12.06 -7.51 -6.38
C LEU A 61 12.90 -6.25 -6.64
N ILE A 62 12.26 -5.19 -7.14
CA ILE A 62 12.89 -3.89 -7.36
C ILE A 62 13.38 -3.33 -6.02
N SER A 63 12.53 -3.31 -5.00
CA SER A 63 12.89 -2.88 -3.65
C SER A 63 14.08 -3.68 -3.08
N GLY A 64 14.08 -5.01 -3.28
CA GLY A 64 15.21 -5.87 -2.89
C GLY A 64 16.53 -5.47 -3.58
N LEU A 65 16.47 -5.15 -4.88
CA LEU A 65 17.64 -4.67 -5.62
C LEU A 65 18.10 -3.29 -5.16
N LEU A 66 17.18 -2.34 -4.90
CA LEU A 66 17.51 -1.03 -4.35
C LEU A 66 18.23 -1.13 -3.00
N MET A 67 17.91 -2.14 -2.19
CA MET A 67 18.61 -2.41 -0.93
C MET A 67 20.00 -3.04 -1.13
N ALA A 68 20.17 -3.88 -2.14
CA ALA A 68 21.41 -4.66 -2.32
C ALA A 68 22.47 -3.95 -3.18
N LEU A 69 22.07 -3.33 -4.30
CA LEU A 69 22.97 -2.75 -5.28
C LEU A 69 23.89 -1.64 -4.73
N PRO A 70 23.46 -0.79 -3.79
CA PRO A 70 24.36 0.23 -3.22
C PRO A 70 25.59 -0.33 -2.51
N LEU A 71 25.52 -1.56 -2.01
CA LEU A 71 26.62 -2.22 -1.29
C LEU A 71 27.70 -2.78 -2.21
N LEU A 72 27.43 -2.90 -3.51
CA LEU A 72 28.36 -3.46 -4.49
C LEU A 72 29.51 -2.50 -4.76
N PRO A 73 30.69 -3.00 -5.20
CA PRO A 73 31.87 -2.15 -5.39
C PRO A 73 31.76 -1.16 -6.57
N GLY A 74 30.77 -1.30 -7.43
CA GLY A 74 30.57 -0.45 -8.62
C GLY A 74 29.16 0.06 -8.77
N ASP A 75 28.99 1.06 -9.63
CA ASP A 75 27.71 1.71 -9.92
C ASP A 75 26.76 0.79 -10.69
N SER A 76 25.47 0.92 -10.42
CA SER A 76 24.43 0.19 -11.13
C SER A 76 23.34 1.13 -11.66
N THR A 77 22.65 0.70 -12.72
CA THR A 77 21.49 1.38 -13.28
C THR A 77 20.38 0.38 -13.48
N LEU A 78 19.21 0.68 -12.93
CA LEU A 78 18.01 -0.12 -13.09
C LEU A 78 16.94 0.71 -13.79
N HIS A 79 16.62 0.36 -15.04
CA HIS A 79 15.54 0.98 -15.79
C HIS A 79 14.28 0.09 -15.70
N ILE A 80 13.15 0.69 -15.34
CA ILE A 80 11.87 0.02 -15.17
C ILE A 80 10.90 0.59 -16.20
N HIS A 81 10.48 -0.23 -17.16
CA HIS A 81 9.41 0.13 -18.08
C HIS A 81 8.06 -0.38 -17.57
N ASP A 82 6.98 0.30 -17.92
CA ASP A 82 5.62 -0.01 -17.43
C ASP A 82 5.55 -0.17 -15.89
N PRO A 83 6.06 0.77 -15.10
CA PRO A 83 6.12 0.62 -13.65
C PRO A 83 4.71 0.51 -13.04
N LYS A 84 4.59 -0.35 -12.02
CA LYS A 84 3.39 -0.51 -11.20
C LYS A 84 3.78 -0.52 -9.73
N SER A 85 2.87 -0.10 -8.86
CA SER A 85 3.16 0.04 -7.43
C SER A 85 4.35 0.99 -7.18
N ILE A 86 4.41 2.09 -7.93
CA ILE A 86 5.47 3.10 -7.88
C ILE A 86 5.69 3.62 -6.45
N PRO A 87 4.65 3.98 -5.68
CA PRO A 87 4.81 4.46 -4.31
C PRO A 87 5.70 3.58 -3.44
N TYR A 88 5.57 2.26 -3.54
CA TYR A 88 6.35 1.32 -2.73
C TYR A 88 7.84 1.28 -3.08
N MET A 89 8.22 1.62 -4.33
CA MET A 89 9.61 1.80 -4.71
C MET A 89 10.21 3.04 -4.04
N PHE A 90 9.43 4.13 -3.98
CA PHE A 90 9.85 5.37 -3.35
C PHE A 90 9.84 5.31 -1.82
N ILE A 91 8.92 4.57 -1.19
CA ILE A 91 9.00 4.23 0.25
C ILE A 91 10.34 3.54 0.54
N THR A 92 10.72 2.57 -0.30
CA THR A 92 12.01 1.89 -0.15
C THR A 92 13.17 2.87 -0.26
N ALA A 93 13.16 3.76 -1.25
CA ALA A 93 14.22 4.76 -1.44
C ALA A 93 14.27 5.78 -0.28
N ASP A 94 13.12 6.20 0.28
CA ASP A 94 13.08 7.09 1.44
C ASP A 94 13.64 6.42 2.69
N VAL A 95 13.24 5.19 2.97
CA VAL A 95 13.80 4.42 4.10
C VAL A 95 15.31 4.26 3.93
N LEU A 96 15.78 3.91 2.74
CA LEU A 96 17.21 3.77 2.44
C LEU A 96 17.98 5.09 2.70
N ARG A 97 17.42 6.22 2.32
CA ARG A 97 17.98 7.54 2.58
C ARG A 97 18.15 7.80 4.08
N ARG A 98 17.18 7.41 4.90
CA ARG A 98 17.27 7.52 6.38
C ARG A 98 18.40 6.67 6.97
N PHE A 99 18.74 5.55 6.32
CA PHE A 99 19.88 4.70 6.66
C PHE A 99 21.18 5.08 5.92
N GLY A 100 21.26 6.28 5.35
CA GLY A 100 22.48 6.83 4.74
C GLY A 100 22.73 6.40 3.30
N ILE A 101 21.82 5.67 2.65
CA ILE A 101 21.93 5.23 1.26
C ILE A 101 21.30 6.28 0.34
N LYS A 102 22.03 6.72 -0.68
CA LYS A 102 21.54 7.69 -1.68
C LYS A 102 21.31 6.99 -3.03
N ILE A 103 20.12 7.11 -3.56
CA ILE A 103 19.71 6.57 -4.86
C ILE A 103 19.11 7.72 -5.67
N GLY A 104 19.65 7.97 -6.87
CA GLY A 104 19.05 8.91 -7.81
C GLY A 104 17.93 8.25 -8.59
N SER A 105 16.87 8.98 -8.90
CA SER A 105 15.77 8.51 -9.74
C SER A 105 15.41 9.53 -10.80
N GLU A 106 15.03 9.04 -11.98
CA GLU A 106 14.48 9.83 -13.08
C GLU A 106 13.20 9.14 -13.53
N MET A 107 12.11 9.88 -13.63
CA MET A 107 10.81 9.37 -14.08
C MET A 107 10.55 9.85 -15.51
N GLU A 108 9.91 9.01 -16.29
CA GLU A 108 9.58 9.22 -17.69
C GLU A 108 8.07 9.14 -17.89
N GLY A 109 7.53 10.02 -18.75
CA GLY A 109 6.12 10.04 -19.10
C GLY A 109 5.86 11.01 -20.24
N GLY A 110 4.61 11.06 -20.71
CA GLY A 110 4.17 12.04 -21.71
C GLY A 110 4.06 13.46 -21.14
N GLU A 111 3.56 14.39 -21.97
CA GLU A 111 3.33 15.78 -21.58
C GLU A 111 2.43 15.88 -20.34
N ASP A 112 1.35 15.11 -20.30
CA ASP A 112 0.42 15.09 -19.16
C ASP A 112 1.08 14.68 -17.86
N PHE A 113 2.02 13.70 -17.90
CA PHE A 113 2.82 13.32 -16.73
C PHE A 113 3.72 14.46 -16.26
N LEU A 114 4.37 15.16 -17.19
CA LEU A 114 5.27 16.27 -16.84
C LEU A 114 4.52 17.45 -16.22
N GLU A 115 3.28 17.68 -16.63
CA GLU A 115 2.42 18.75 -16.10
C GLU A 115 1.80 18.40 -14.75
N THR A 116 1.27 17.18 -14.61
CA THR A 116 0.47 16.79 -13.44
C THR A 116 1.26 16.07 -12.35
N GLN A 117 2.41 15.47 -12.70
CA GLN A 117 3.17 14.55 -11.86
C GLN A 117 2.32 13.34 -11.37
N ASP A 118 1.26 13.02 -12.10
CA ASP A 118 0.43 11.85 -11.79
C ASP A 118 1.17 10.56 -12.12
N TRP A 119 1.48 9.78 -11.10
CA TRP A 119 2.23 8.52 -11.24
C TRP A 119 1.50 7.46 -12.07
N SER A 120 0.20 7.58 -12.27
CA SER A 120 -0.55 6.69 -13.15
C SER A 120 -0.14 6.84 -14.63
N LEU A 121 0.38 8.03 -14.99
CA LEU A 121 0.85 8.40 -16.33
C LEU A 121 2.35 8.13 -16.53
N CYS A 122 3.05 7.66 -15.50
CA CYS A 122 4.47 7.33 -15.58
C CYS A 122 4.69 6.07 -16.44
N THR A 123 5.52 6.17 -17.46
CA THR A 123 5.83 5.08 -18.40
C THR A 123 7.17 4.41 -18.10
N GLY A 124 8.07 5.08 -17.38
CA GLY A 124 9.38 4.55 -17.04
C GLY A 124 10.00 5.19 -15.81
N ILE A 125 10.85 4.44 -15.10
CA ILE A 125 11.65 4.93 -13.98
C ILE A 125 13.05 4.39 -14.12
N THR A 126 14.05 5.28 -14.04
CA THR A 126 15.47 4.91 -14.02
C THR A 126 16.07 5.22 -12.66
N PHE A 127 16.48 4.20 -11.92
CA PHE A 127 17.26 4.34 -10.70
C PHE A 127 18.76 4.33 -11.01
N LYS A 128 19.48 5.36 -10.56
CA LYS A 128 20.94 5.51 -10.64
C LYS A 128 21.54 5.26 -9.27
N ILE A 129 22.28 4.19 -9.13
CA ILE A 129 22.73 3.64 -7.85
C ILE A 129 24.25 3.69 -7.81
N LYS A 130 24.81 4.53 -6.95
CA LYS A 130 26.24 4.55 -6.66
C LYS A 130 26.60 3.33 -5.81
N GLY A 131 27.66 2.63 -6.19
CA GLY A 131 28.21 1.52 -5.42
C GLY A 131 29.10 1.95 -4.27
N GLY A 132 29.53 0.99 -3.46
CA GLY A 132 30.46 1.22 -2.33
C GLY A 132 29.84 1.95 -1.14
N GLN A 133 28.53 2.14 -1.12
CA GLN A 133 27.84 2.76 -0.01
C GLN A 133 27.76 1.82 1.21
N LYS A 134 27.50 2.38 2.36
CA LYS A 134 27.35 1.64 3.62
C LYS A 134 26.14 2.15 4.37
N TYR A 135 25.37 1.24 4.93
CA TYR A 135 24.27 1.60 5.83
C TYR A 135 24.82 2.23 7.11
N SER A 136 24.16 3.29 7.55
CA SER A 136 24.40 3.93 8.85
C SER A 136 23.23 3.61 9.78
N PRO A 137 23.47 3.33 11.06
CA PRO A 137 22.39 3.18 12.03
C PRO A 137 21.52 4.44 12.08
N ALA A 138 20.22 4.23 12.10
CA ALA A 138 19.23 5.30 12.24
C ALA A 138 18.08 4.83 13.12
N ALA A 139 17.47 5.75 13.84
CA ALA A 139 16.24 5.52 14.56
C ALA A 139 15.15 6.38 13.93
N PHE A 140 14.00 5.78 13.65
CA PHE A 140 12.82 6.51 13.22
C PHE A 140 11.57 5.72 13.62
N ASP A 141 10.47 6.43 13.75
CA ASP A 141 9.18 5.83 14.06
C ASP A 141 8.53 5.31 12.77
N ILE A 142 8.12 4.05 12.79
CA ILE A 142 7.36 3.45 11.69
C ILE A 142 5.93 4.00 11.74
N GLU A 143 5.47 4.51 10.61
CA GLU A 143 4.10 4.97 10.43
C GLU A 143 3.08 3.82 10.47
N GLY A 144 1.81 4.14 10.74
CA GLY A 144 0.72 3.18 10.66
C GLY A 144 0.47 2.67 9.25
N ASP A 145 -0.10 1.47 9.15
CA ASP A 145 -0.41 0.80 7.88
C ASP A 145 -1.76 1.30 7.34
N TRP A 146 -1.73 2.05 6.24
CA TRP A 146 -2.93 2.56 5.57
C TRP A 146 -3.81 1.45 4.99
N SER A 147 -3.24 0.31 4.57
CA SER A 147 -4.03 -0.84 4.12
C SER A 147 -4.88 -1.43 5.25
N ALA A 148 -4.30 -1.52 6.46
CA ALA A 148 -5.02 -1.98 7.64
C ALA A 148 -6.07 -0.94 8.10
N ALA A 149 -5.68 0.33 8.14
CA ALA A 149 -6.55 1.45 8.52
C ALA A 149 -7.80 1.58 7.64
N ALA A 150 -7.67 1.31 6.33
CA ALA A 150 -8.77 1.39 5.37
C ALA A 150 -9.99 0.55 5.80
N ASN A 151 -9.77 -0.62 6.43
CA ASN A 151 -10.88 -1.47 6.90
C ASN A 151 -11.70 -0.78 8.00
N PHE A 152 -11.04 -0.11 8.91
CA PHE A 152 -11.69 0.63 10.01
C PHE A 152 -12.36 1.91 9.51
N LEU A 153 -11.71 2.65 8.59
CA LEU A 153 -12.29 3.85 8.01
C LEU A 153 -13.57 3.56 7.23
N VAL A 154 -13.58 2.47 6.45
CA VAL A 154 -14.79 2.01 5.75
C VAL A 154 -15.86 1.58 6.75
N ALA A 155 -15.50 0.82 7.81
CA ALA A 155 -16.45 0.45 8.85
C ALA A 155 -17.07 1.69 9.52
N GLY A 156 -16.26 2.71 9.84
CA GLY A 156 -16.73 3.98 10.39
C GLY A 156 -17.70 4.71 9.45
N ALA A 157 -17.35 4.82 8.17
CA ALA A 157 -18.20 5.46 7.16
C ALA A 157 -19.54 4.76 6.95
N LEU A 158 -19.59 3.43 7.12
CA LEU A 158 -20.80 2.61 6.96
C LEU A 158 -21.67 2.58 8.20
N PHE A 159 -21.09 2.45 9.40
CA PHE A 159 -21.81 2.02 10.59
C PHE A 159 -21.71 2.93 11.80
N GLY A 160 -20.65 3.73 11.96
CA GLY A 160 -20.52 4.56 13.15
C GLY A 160 -19.22 5.36 13.22
N ASP A 161 -18.88 5.83 14.41
CA ASP A 161 -17.67 6.62 14.67
C ASP A 161 -16.46 5.73 14.85
N VAL A 162 -15.44 5.90 13.99
CA VAL A 162 -14.13 5.29 14.15
C VAL A 162 -13.07 6.38 14.22
N LYS A 163 -12.15 6.27 15.19
CA LYS A 163 -11.04 7.20 15.40
C LYS A 163 -9.72 6.44 15.34
N LEU A 164 -8.86 6.82 14.40
CA LEU A 164 -7.55 6.22 14.19
C LEU A 164 -6.43 7.21 14.46
N THR A 165 -5.40 6.74 15.11
CA THR A 165 -4.16 7.50 15.38
C THR A 165 -2.95 6.77 14.85
N GLY A 166 -1.82 7.48 14.70
CA GLY A 166 -0.54 6.89 14.27
C GLY A 166 -0.38 6.76 12.76
N LEU A 167 -1.33 7.25 11.97
CA LEU A 167 -1.22 7.32 10.51
C LEU A 167 -0.50 8.61 10.12
N ASP A 168 0.40 8.51 9.15
CA ASP A 168 1.05 9.67 8.54
C ASP A 168 0.23 10.13 7.33
N THR A 169 -0.30 11.34 7.39
CA THR A 169 -1.15 11.91 6.34
C THR A 169 -0.35 12.40 5.13
N THR A 170 0.98 12.44 5.24
CA THR A 170 1.91 12.71 4.14
C THR A 170 2.58 11.44 3.62
N SER A 171 2.07 10.28 4.00
CA SER A 171 2.64 8.98 3.67
C SER A 171 2.75 8.74 2.17
N LEU A 172 3.84 8.10 1.76
CA LEU A 172 4.00 7.57 0.41
C LEU A 172 3.28 6.23 0.20
N GLN A 173 2.59 5.68 1.22
CA GLN A 173 1.80 4.46 1.04
C GLN A 173 0.66 4.73 0.05
N ALA A 174 0.59 3.96 -1.04
CA ALA A 174 -0.46 4.14 -2.05
C ALA A 174 -1.87 3.99 -1.48
N ASP A 175 -2.00 3.21 -0.41
CA ASP A 175 -3.28 2.91 0.22
C ASP A 175 -3.89 4.09 1.00
N ILE A 176 -3.15 5.21 1.14
CA ILE A 176 -3.72 6.50 1.61
C ILE A 176 -4.85 6.99 0.69
N SER A 177 -4.87 6.56 -0.58
CA SER A 177 -5.95 6.87 -1.53
C SER A 177 -7.34 6.43 -1.05
N ILE A 178 -7.42 5.61 0.00
CA ILE A 178 -8.71 5.32 0.64
C ILE A 178 -9.42 6.59 1.15
N MET A 179 -8.67 7.61 1.54
CA MET A 179 -9.24 8.90 1.97
C MET A 179 -9.99 9.59 0.83
N ASP A 180 -9.37 9.63 -0.35
CA ASP A 180 -9.97 10.24 -1.55
C ASP A 180 -11.21 9.45 -2.00
N ILE A 181 -11.12 8.12 -2.00
CA ILE A 181 -12.22 7.23 -2.35
C ILE A 181 -13.41 7.42 -1.40
N LEU A 182 -13.16 7.50 -0.09
CA LEU A 182 -14.21 7.75 0.90
C LEU A 182 -14.83 9.14 0.74
N MET A 183 -14.03 10.17 0.45
CA MET A 183 -14.55 11.53 0.18
C MET A 183 -15.40 11.56 -1.09
N GLU A 184 -14.99 10.90 -2.15
CA GLU A 184 -15.78 10.78 -3.39
C GLU A 184 -17.09 10.03 -3.15
N ALA A 185 -17.05 8.96 -2.36
CA ALA A 185 -18.25 8.25 -1.92
C ALA A 185 -19.16 9.10 -1.01
N GLY A 186 -18.72 10.26 -0.52
CA GLY A 186 -19.47 11.15 0.34
C GLY A 186 -19.38 10.82 1.83
N ALA A 187 -18.34 10.11 2.25
CA ALA A 187 -18.10 9.81 3.66
C ALA A 187 -17.82 11.09 4.48
N SER A 188 -18.23 11.09 5.73
CA SER A 188 -17.90 12.14 6.69
C SER A 188 -16.55 11.84 7.34
N LEU A 189 -15.51 12.52 6.87
CA LEU A 189 -14.16 12.38 7.37
C LEU A 189 -13.68 13.65 8.05
N SER A 190 -12.92 13.52 9.13
CA SER A 190 -12.17 14.63 9.70
C SER A 190 -10.74 14.19 10.00
N GLN A 191 -9.81 15.13 9.82
CA GLN A 191 -8.40 14.97 10.11
C GLN A 191 -7.98 16.10 11.03
N ILE A 192 -7.32 15.73 12.12
CA ILE A 192 -6.71 16.68 13.05
C ILE A 192 -5.24 16.30 13.12
N ASP A 193 -4.38 17.12 12.54
CA ASP A 193 -2.94 16.89 12.62
C ASP A 193 -2.45 17.29 14.01
N ASP A 194 -1.80 16.36 14.71
CA ASP A 194 -0.97 16.71 15.85
C ASP A 194 0.23 17.49 15.27
N GLY A 195 0.24 18.81 15.47
CA GLY A 195 1.33 19.66 15.01
C GLY A 195 2.69 19.10 15.43
N PRO A 196 3.82 19.60 14.91
CA PRO A 196 5.14 19.09 15.24
C PRO A 196 5.25 19.01 16.77
N GLN A 197 5.49 17.81 17.28
CA GLN A 197 5.79 17.61 18.71
C GLN A 197 7.18 18.23 18.95
N ASP A 198 7.20 19.54 19.17
CA ASP A 198 8.37 20.19 19.74
C ASP A 198 8.67 19.47 21.04
N GLY A 199 9.84 18.86 21.11
CA GLY A 199 10.29 18.11 22.27
C GLY A 199 10.05 18.95 23.54
N ILE A 200 9.18 18.46 24.41
CA ILE A 200 8.98 19.03 25.73
C ILE A 200 10.27 18.80 26.53
N THR A 201 11.20 19.71 26.42
CA THR A 201 12.18 19.92 27.46
C THR A 201 11.50 20.79 28.55
N ASN A 202 10.99 20.12 29.57
CA ASN A 202 10.64 20.78 30.83
C ASN A 202 11.93 21.33 31.44
N ASP A 203 12.24 22.58 31.14
CA ASP A 203 13.06 23.35 32.08
C ASP A 203 12.51 24.79 32.15
N GLY A 204 11.92 25.06 33.34
CA GLY A 204 11.40 26.37 33.67
C GLY A 204 12.53 27.34 33.97
N SER A 205 12.77 28.27 33.08
CA SER A 205 13.32 29.57 33.51
C SER A 205 13.07 30.63 32.42
N SER A 206 12.18 31.54 32.75
CA SER A 206 11.98 32.82 32.08
C SER A 206 13.28 33.65 32.13
N ARG A 207 13.68 34.22 30.98
CA ARG A 207 14.24 35.59 30.93
C ARG A 207 14.20 36.16 29.50
N ASN A 208 13.54 37.29 29.41
CA ASN A 208 13.64 38.25 28.29
C ASN A 208 15.08 38.74 28.11
N GLU A 209 15.48 38.92 26.86
CA GLU A 209 16.09 40.18 26.41
C GLU A 209 16.35 40.17 24.91
N ALA A 210 15.87 41.21 24.24
CA ALA A 210 16.14 41.57 22.88
C ALA A 210 17.54 42.18 22.73
N THR A 211 18.26 41.88 21.65
CA THR A 211 19.11 42.88 20.94
C THR A 211 19.50 42.38 19.55
N ASP A 212 19.40 43.32 18.60
CA ASP A 212 19.86 43.30 17.21
C ASP A 212 21.31 42.93 17.03
N ALA A 213 21.62 42.22 15.95
CA ALA A 213 22.72 42.59 15.05
C ALA A 213 22.80 41.68 13.80
N ALA A 214 22.68 42.30 12.64
CA ALA A 214 22.92 41.72 11.35
C ALA A 214 24.41 41.44 11.11
N SER A 215 24.76 40.27 10.52
CA SER A 215 25.88 40.22 9.54
C SER A 215 25.93 38.87 8.80
N ASN A 216 25.97 38.98 7.50
CA ASN A 216 26.30 38.00 6.48
C ASN A 216 27.26 36.88 6.91
N LYS A 217 26.86 35.59 6.61
CA LYS A 217 27.77 34.60 6.00
C LYS A 217 26.97 33.58 5.21
N THR A 218 27.30 33.49 3.94
CA THR A 218 26.84 32.56 2.92
C THR A 218 27.36 31.16 3.14
N SER A 219 26.55 30.19 2.63
CA SER A 219 26.89 28.81 2.25
C SER A 219 27.39 27.88 3.35
N ASP A 220 26.56 26.92 3.67
CA ASP A 220 26.78 25.52 4.05
C ASP A 220 25.67 24.94 4.97
N ASN A 221 24.43 25.42 4.85
CA ASN A 221 23.33 24.99 5.74
C ASN A 221 22.12 24.36 5.01
N GLU A 222 22.21 23.97 3.73
CA GLU A 222 21.09 23.31 3.05
C GLU A 222 20.93 21.84 3.50
N ASP A 223 22.05 21.14 3.78
CA ASP A 223 21.99 19.73 4.21
C ASP A 223 21.49 19.53 5.67
N ALA A 224 21.53 20.56 6.51
CA ALA A 224 21.09 20.46 7.91
C ALA A 224 19.60 20.79 8.10
N GLN A 225 18.98 21.53 7.19
CA GLN A 225 17.55 21.83 7.22
C GLN A 225 16.71 20.70 6.63
N GLU A 226 17.21 19.92 5.66
CA GLU A 226 16.52 18.74 5.14
C GLU A 226 16.47 17.58 6.14
N ALA A 227 17.40 17.46 7.06
CA ALA A 227 17.40 16.40 8.06
C ALA A 227 16.31 16.53 9.15
N ASN A 228 15.75 17.73 9.34
CA ASN A 228 14.68 17.98 10.32
C ASN A 228 13.26 17.97 9.70
N ALA A 229 13.12 17.81 8.38
CA ALA A 229 11.86 17.93 7.67
C ALA A 229 11.06 16.62 7.53
N THR A 230 11.37 15.58 8.32
CA THR A 230 10.75 14.25 8.15
C THR A 230 10.27 13.58 9.45
N GLN A 231 9.74 14.34 10.40
CA GLN A 231 8.75 13.77 11.32
C GLN A 231 7.41 13.84 10.58
N GLY A 232 6.90 12.67 10.15
CA GLY A 232 5.61 12.56 9.49
C GLY A 232 4.51 13.18 10.35
N HIS A 233 3.56 13.85 9.71
CA HIS A 233 2.40 14.44 10.37
C HIS A 233 1.47 13.32 10.83
N ARG A 234 1.64 12.87 12.06
CA ARG A 234 0.71 11.92 12.68
C ARG A 234 -0.52 12.66 13.16
N GLY A 235 -1.68 12.23 12.69
CA GLY A 235 -2.93 12.89 13.01
C GLY A 235 -3.95 11.90 13.58
N LEU A 236 -5.00 12.47 14.14
CA LEU A 236 -6.25 11.79 14.44
C LEU A 236 -7.13 11.85 13.19
N ILE A 237 -7.46 10.69 12.63
CA ILE A 237 -8.42 10.56 11.53
C ILE A 237 -9.71 9.97 12.08
N THR A 238 -10.83 10.63 11.80
CA THR A 238 -12.15 10.17 12.20
C THR A 238 -12.99 9.90 10.98
N ALA A 239 -13.64 8.73 10.91
CA ALA A 239 -14.64 8.40 9.93
C ALA A 239 -15.99 8.20 10.64
N GLN A 240 -17.03 8.89 10.14
CA GLN A 240 -18.38 8.85 10.70
C GLN A 240 -19.36 8.36 9.66
N LYS A 241 -20.42 7.70 10.13
CA LYS A 241 -21.51 7.23 9.29
C LYS A 241 -22.08 8.37 8.43
N ALA A 242 -22.21 8.10 7.13
CA ALA A 242 -22.76 9.02 6.16
C ALA A 242 -23.58 8.28 5.08
N PRO A 243 -24.52 8.96 4.39
CA PRO A 243 -25.17 8.42 3.20
C PRO A 243 -24.16 8.34 2.07
N LEU A 244 -23.74 7.12 1.71
CA LEU A 244 -22.72 6.92 0.69
C LEU A 244 -23.34 6.76 -0.69
N ARG A 245 -22.67 7.32 -1.70
CA ARG A 245 -23.02 7.29 -3.12
C ARG A 245 -22.00 6.52 -3.94
N ALA A 246 -22.41 6.09 -5.13
CA ALA A 246 -21.51 5.44 -6.08
C ALA A 246 -20.31 6.33 -6.46
N PHE A 247 -19.21 5.70 -6.75
CA PHE A 247 -17.93 6.28 -7.14
C PHE A 247 -17.23 5.42 -8.19
N ASP A 248 -16.31 6.01 -8.91
CA ASP A 248 -15.41 5.31 -9.84
C ASP A 248 -13.96 5.52 -9.38
N THR A 249 -13.13 4.48 -9.41
CA THR A 249 -11.74 4.59 -8.95
C THR A 249 -10.79 3.67 -9.70
N ASP A 250 -9.49 4.02 -9.70
CA ASP A 250 -8.41 3.20 -10.22
C ASP A 250 -7.48 2.72 -9.08
N LEU A 251 -7.46 1.41 -8.87
CA LEU A 251 -6.63 0.75 -7.86
C LEU A 251 -5.37 0.07 -8.43
N ASN A 252 -4.92 0.47 -9.62
CA ASN A 252 -3.71 -0.09 -10.22
C ASN A 252 -2.45 0.12 -9.36
N ASN A 253 -2.35 1.21 -8.61
CA ASN A 253 -1.23 1.48 -7.72
C ASN A 253 -1.43 1.00 -6.28
N CYS A 254 -2.68 0.76 -5.86
CA CYS A 254 -3.06 0.31 -4.51
C CYS A 254 -3.96 -0.94 -4.54
N PRO A 255 -3.53 -2.05 -5.19
CA PRO A 255 -4.37 -3.24 -5.38
C PRO A 255 -4.75 -3.93 -4.06
N ASP A 256 -4.14 -3.56 -2.97
CA ASP A 256 -4.42 -4.10 -1.65
C ASP A 256 -5.68 -3.51 -1.03
N LEU A 257 -6.16 -2.37 -1.54
CA LEU A 257 -7.45 -1.80 -1.19
C LEU A 257 -8.65 -2.48 -1.88
N PHE A 258 -8.43 -3.28 -2.92
CA PHE A 258 -9.55 -3.88 -3.69
C PHE A 258 -10.59 -4.57 -2.81
N PRO A 259 -10.23 -5.46 -1.86
CA PRO A 259 -11.23 -6.13 -1.04
C PRO A 259 -12.12 -5.16 -0.27
N ILE A 260 -11.53 -4.22 0.46
CA ILE A 260 -12.31 -3.29 1.30
C ILE A 260 -13.07 -2.25 0.47
N VAL A 261 -12.54 -1.79 -0.66
CA VAL A 261 -13.23 -0.88 -1.58
C VAL A 261 -14.40 -1.60 -2.27
N SER A 262 -14.30 -2.90 -2.53
CA SER A 262 -15.41 -3.70 -3.03
C SER A 262 -16.55 -3.82 -2.01
N ILE A 263 -16.22 -3.93 -0.73
CA ILE A 263 -17.21 -3.87 0.36
C ILE A 263 -17.83 -2.47 0.45
N LEU A 264 -17.03 -1.41 0.43
CA LEU A 264 -17.55 -0.03 0.39
C LEU A 264 -18.55 0.14 -0.77
N ALA A 265 -18.18 -0.27 -1.99
CA ALA A 265 -19.01 -0.17 -3.18
C ALA A 265 -20.34 -0.96 -3.04
N ALA A 266 -20.34 -2.12 -2.38
CA ALA A 266 -21.53 -2.92 -2.13
C ALA A 266 -22.57 -2.18 -1.26
N PHE A 267 -22.12 -1.20 -0.45
CA PHE A 267 -22.98 -0.41 0.44
C PHE A 267 -23.17 1.04 0.00
N CYS A 268 -22.62 1.45 -1.13
CA CYS A 268 -22.90 2.73 -1.75
C CYS A 268 -24.20 2.67 -2.58
N HIS A 269 -24.93 3.79 -2.67
CA HIS A 269 -26.12 3.84 -3.53
C HIS A 269 -25.73 4.04 -5.00
N GLY A 270 -25.94 3.00 -5.81
CA GLY A 270 -25.71 3.05 -7.27
C GLY A 270 -24.56 2.13 -7.75
N ARG A 271 -24.12 2.38 -8.97
CA ARG A 271 -23.10 1.55 -9.65
C ARG A 271 -21.72 2.15 -9.49
N CYS A 272 -20.79 1.35 -8.95
CA CYS A 272 -19.38 1.66 -8.83
C CYS A 272 -18.55 0.90 -9.86
N ASN A 273 -17.50 1.55 -10.43
CA ASN A 273 -16.54 0.92 -11.34
C ASN A 273 -15.13 1.05 -10.77
N ILE A 274 -14.45 -0.08 -10.60
CA ILE A 274 -13.12 -0.16 -9.99
C ILE A 274 -12.15 -0.74 -11.02
N GLN A 275 -11.16 0.06 -11.45
CA GLN A 275 -10.13 -0.35 -12.40
C GLN A 275 -8.94 -1.02 -11.70
N GLY A 276 -8.17 -1.84 -12.44
CA GLY A 276 -7.02 -2.59 -11.93
C GLY A 276 -7.31 -4.05 -11.57
N PHE A 277 -8.48 -4.57 -11.94
CA PHE A 277 -8.94 -5.91 -11.59
C PHE A 277 -7.97 -7.03 -12.04
N LYS A 278 -7.34 -6.90 -13.21
CA LYS A 278 -6.39 -7.90 -13.73
C LYS A 278 -5.17 -8.15 -12.84
N ARG A 279 -4.83 -7.18 -11.99
CA ARG A 279 -3.69 -7.30 -11.07
C ARG A 279 -3.94 -8.27 -9.91
N LEU A 280 -5.19 -8.66 -9.70
CA LEU A 280 -5.59 -9.49 -8.55
C LEU A 280 -5.30 -10.97 -8.73
N ALA A 281 -5.11 -11.45 -9.95
CA ALA A 281 -4.93 -12.87 -10.29
C ALA A 281 -3.65 -13.51 -9.72
N SER A 282 -2.66 -12.71 -9.29
CA SER A 282 -1.35 -13.21 -8.80
C SER A 282 -0.99 -12.65 -7.42
N LYS A 283 -1.99 -12.40 -6.59
CA LYS A 283 -1.81 -12.01 -5.18
C LYS A 283 -1.67 -13.25 -4.27
N GLU A 284 -1.97 -13.12 -2.98
CA GLU A 284 -1.98 -14.22 -2.01
C GLU A 284 -2.93 -15.37 -2.41
N SER A 285 -4.00 -15.00 -3.10
CA SER A 285 -4.98 -15.86 -3.77
C SER A 285 -5.25 -15.31 -5.17
N ASP A 286 -6.07 -15.96 -6.00
CA ASP A 286 -6.79 -15.26 -7.07
C ASP A 286 -7.84 -14.36 -6.41
N ARG A 287 -7.37 -13.20 -5.95
CA ARG A 287 -8.16 -12.24 -5.17
C ARG A 287 -9.37 -11.73 -5.96
N GLY A 288 -9.24 -11.60 -7.29
CA GLY A 288 -10.34 -11.19 -8.16
C GLY A 288 -11.50 -12.16 -8.11
N THR A 289 -11.22 -13.45 -8.30
CA THR A 289 -12.22 -14.52 -8.18
C THR A 289 -12.78 -14.59 -6.77
N ALA A 290 -11.93 -14.44 -5.73
CA ALA A 290 -12.38 -14.46 -4.34
C ALA A 290 -13.36 -13.32 -4.01
N ILE A 291 -13.09 -12.09 -4.49
CA ILE A 291 -13.98 -10.93 -4.34
C ILE A 291 -15.34 -11.19 -5.03
N LEU A 292 -15.35 -11.66 -6.28
CA LEU A 292 -16.58 -11.93 -7.01
C LEU A 292 -17.43 -12.99 -6.30
N ASN A 293 -16.80 -14.06 -5.83
CA ASN A 293 -17.48 -15.13 -5.08
C ASN A 293 -18.07 -14.59 -3.78
N MET A 294 -17.32 -13.80 -3.03
CA MET A 294 -17.77 -13.18 -1.79
C MET A 294 -18.99 -12.28 -2.02
N LEU A 295 -18.93 -11.36 -2.99
CA LEU A 295 -20.02 -10.46 -3.32
C LEU A 295 -21.27 -11.23 -3.79
N THR A 296 -21.07 -12.26 -4.61
CA THR A 296 -22.18 -13.14 -5.08
C THR A 296 -22.83 -13.87 -3.93
N GLN A 297 -22.03 -14.43 -3.01
CA GLN A 297 -22.53 -15.11 -1.82
C GLN A 297 -23.31 -14.15 -0.91
N MET A 298 -22.84 -12.91 -0.76
CA MET A 298 -23.56 -11.85 -0.05
C MET A 298 -24.87 -11.44 -0.73
N GLY A 299 -25.07 -11.83 -1.99
CA GLY A 299 -26.24 -11.41 -2.79
C GLY A 299 -26.09 -10.04 -3.41
N VAL A 300 -24.83 -9.55 -3.54
CA VAL A 300 -24.48 -8.30 -4.22
C VAL A 300 -24.23 -8.56 -5.69
N SER A 301 -24.83 -7.75 -6.57
CA SER A 301 -24.60 -7.84 -8.02
C SER A 301 -23.23 -7.26 -8.36
N ALA A 302 -22.35 -8.10 -8.90
CA ALA A 302 -21.01 -7.71 -9.33
C ALA A 302 -20.58 -8.46 -10.58
N SER A 303 -19.81 -7.81 -11.44
CA SER A 303 -19.25 -8.42 -12.65
C SER A 303 -17.89 -7.80 -12.99
N ALA A 304 -17.02 -8.61 -13.61
CA ALA A 304 -15.74 -8.14 -14.10
C ALA A 304 -15.72 -8.17 -15.64
N SER A 305 -15.28 -7.09 -16.26
CA SER A 305 -15.10 -6.98 -17.70
C SER A 305 -13.80 -6.24 -18.02
N GLY A 306 -12.91 -6.88 -18.77
CA GLY A 306 -11.60 -6.33 -19.07
C GLY A 306 -10.77 -6.15 -17.81
N ASP A 307 -10.46 -4.90 -17.44
CA ASP A 307 -9.71 -4.53 -16.23
C ASP A 307 -10.59 -3.86 -15.17
N THR A 308 -11.91 -3.88 -15.34
CA THR A 308 -12.85 -3.19 -14.47
C THR A 308 -13.75 -4.19 -13.74
N LEU A 309 -13.87 -4.02 -12.43
CA LEU A 309 -14.88 -4.62 -11.59
C LEU A 309 -16.03 -3.62 -11.43
N THR A 310 -17.24 -4.03 -11.79
CA THR A 310 -18.47 -3.24 -11.63
C THR A 310 -19.31 -3.85 -10.52
N ILE A 311 -19.79 -3.02 -9.58
CA ILE A 311 -20.60 -3.42 -8.43
C ILE A 311 -21.85 -2.55 -8.39
N ASP A 312 -23.03 -3.17 -8.37
CA ASP A 312 -24.30 -2.49 -8.16
C ASP A 312 -24.62 -2.49 -6.65
N GLY A 313 -24.31 -1.37 -5.99
CA GLY A 313 -24.43 -1.23 -4.55
C GLY A 313 -25.81 -0.76 -4.11
N GLU A 314 -26.17 -1.09 -2.86
CA GLU A 314 -27.36 -0.61 -2.18
C GLU A 314 -26.98 -0.10 -0.78
N SER A 315 -27.40 1.13 -0.43
CA SER A 315 -27.01 1.74 0.86
C SER A 315 -27.50 0.92 2.06
N VAL A 316 -26.83 1.07 3.19
CA VAL A 316 -27.17 0.42 4.45
C VAL A 316 -28.64 0.71 4.84
N GLU A 317 -29.07 1.96 4.72
CA GLU A 317 -30.43 2.40 5.04
C GLU A 317 -31.46 1.74 4.12
N SER A 318 -31.19 1.68 2.80
CA SER A 318 -32.08 1.02 1.84
C SER A 318 -32.23 -0.46 2.15
N ARG A 319 -31.11 -1.16 2.42
CA ARG A 319 -31.12 -2.58 2.78
C ARG A 319 -31.93 -2.85 4.04
N LEU A 320 -31.79 -2.03 5.07
CA LEU A 320 -32.56 -2.16 6.31
C LEU A 320 -34.05 -1.92 6.09
N LEU A 321 -34.41 -0.87 5.31
CA LEU A 321 -35.79 -0.53 5.02
C LEU A 321 -36.52 -1.60 4.18
N ASN A 322 -35.80 -2.17 3.21
CA ASN A 322 -36.35 -3.16 2.27
C ASN A 322 -36.25 -4.60 2.77
N GLY A 323 -35.58 -4.84 3.91
CA GLY A 323 -35.27 -6.17 4.41
C GLY A 323 -34.28 -6.95 3.55
N HIS A 324 -33.45 -6.25 2.76
CA HIS A 324 -32.42 -6.82 1.91
C HIS A 324 -31.14 -7.06 2.70
N LEU A 325 -31.20 -7.81 3.79
CA LEU A 325 -30.03 -8.19 4.54
C LEU A 325 -29.10 -9.06 3.68
N LEU A 326 -27.80 -8.96 3.94
CA LEU A 326 -26.82 -9.80 3.26
C LEU A 326 -27.02 -11.26 3.69
N LYS A 327 -26.71 -12.19 2.80
CA LYS A 327 -26.85 -13.62 3.08
C LYS A 327 -25.75 -14.06 4.05
N GLY A 328 -26.17 -14.68 5.15
CA GLY A 328 -25.26 -15.35 6.07
C GLY A 328 -24.65 -16.61 5.48
N GLY A 329 -23.76 -17.24 6.21
CA GLY A 329 -23.10 -18.49 5.87
C GLY A 329 -21.61 -18.49 6.20
N GLU A 330 -20.93 -19.57 5.83
CA GLU A 330 -19.49 -19.68 5.95
C GLU A 330 -18.81 -18.99 4.76
N TYR A 331 -17.92 -18.05 5.06
CA TYR A 331 -17.14 -17.31 4.09
C TYR A 331 -15.67 -17.67 4.21
N THR A 332 -15.07 -18.10 3.11
CA THR A 332 -13.63 -18.35 3.06
C THR A 332 -12.87 -17.07 2.68
N SER A 333 -11.80 -16.76 3.40
CA SER A 333 -10.87 -15.73 3.01
C SER A 333 -9.95 -16.15 1.85
N SER A 334 -10.01 -17.42 1.44
CA SER A 334 -9.06 -18.01 0.50
C SER A 334 -7.60 -17.90 0.98
N HIS A 335 -7.39 -17.98 2.30
CA HIS A 335 -6.10 -17.78 2.97
C HIS A 335 -5.46 -16.39 2.72
N ASP A 336 -6.28 -15.40 2.39
CA ASP A 336 -5.88 -14.01 2.17
C ASP A 336 -6.40 -13.14 3.32
N HIS A 337 -5.46 -12.61 4.11
CA HIS A 337 -5.76 -11.77 5.28
C HIS A 337 -6.56 -10.51 4.93
N ARG A 338 -6.35 -9.94 3.73
CA ARG A 338 -7.07 -8.75 3.27
C ARG A 338 -8.54 -9.06 2.95
N MET A 339 -8.82 -10.27 2.46
CA MET A 339 -10.19 -10.74 2.27
C MET A 339 -10.90 -10.90 3.61
N ALA A 340 -10.26 -11.54 4.60
CA ALA A 340 -10.82 -11.70 5.93
C ALA A 340 -11.12 -10.36 6.61
N MET A 341 -10.16 -9.41 6.57
CA MET A 341 -10.32 -8.09 7.17
C MET A 341 -11.41 -7.25 6.47
N ALA A 342 -11.45 -7.28 5.14
CA ALA A 342 -12.43 -6.51 4.38
C ALA A 342 -13.87 -7.02 4.57
N PHE A 343 -14.05 -8.32 4.75
CA PHE A 343 -15.36 -8.90 4.96
C PHE A 343 -15.93 -8.59 6.36
N ALA A 344 -15.08 -8.39 7.34
CA ALA A 344 -15.50 -8.17 8.74
C ALA A 344 -16.54 -7.05 8.92
N PRO A 345 -16.39 -5.83 8.32
CA PRO A 345 -17.42 -4.79 8.38
C PRO A 345 -18.77 -5.24 7.81
N ALA A 346 -18.78 -6.04 6.73
CA ALA A 346 -20.01 -6.53 6.11
C ALA A 346 -20.79 -7.47 7.04
N CYS A 347 -20.11 -8.16 7.96
CA CYS A 347 -20.74 -9.06 8.94
C CYS A 347 -21.76 -8.35 9.85
N LEU A 348 -21.64 -7.03 10.02
CA LEU A 348 -22.60 -6.25 10.82
C LEU A 348 -24.01 -6.21 10.22
N LEU A 349 -24.14 -6.50 8.92
CA LEU A 349 -25.44 -6.60 8.22
C LEU A 349 -25.80 -8.04 7.81
N CYS A 350 -25.06 -9.02 8.29
CA CYS A 350 -25.31 -10.44 8.00
C CYS A 350 -25.61 -11.17 9.29
N GLU A 351 -26.72 -11.89 9.34
CA GLU A 351 -26.98 -12.85 10.42
C GLU A 351 -26.34 -14.20 10.10
N GLY A 352 -25.70 -14.82 11.09
CA GLY A 352 -25.13 -16.17 10.96
C GLY A 352 -23.95 -16.24 9.99
N VAL A 353 -23.05 -15.27 10.06
CA VAL A 353 -21.79 -15.26 9.29
C VAL A 353 -20.70 -15.97 10.09
N GLU A 354 -19.95 -16.83 9.42
CA GLU A 354 -18.74 -17.45 9.92
C GLU A 354 -17.61 -17.25 8.90
N ILE A 355 -16.44 -16.81 9.37
CA ILE A 355 -15.22 -16.71 8.55
C ILE A 355 -14.41 -17.98 8.80
N ALA A 356 -14.18 -18.77 7.76
CA ALA A 356 -13.62 -20.12 7.87
C ALA A 356 -12.19 -20.17 8.43
N ASP A 357 -11.40 -19.14 8.16
CA ASP A 357 -9.97 -19.04 8.50
C ASP A 357 -9.62 -17.65 9.10
N PRO A 358 -10.22 -17.27 10.24
CA PRO A 358 -10.09 -15.94 10.81
C PRO A 358 -8.66 -15.61 11.28
N GLU A 359 -7.84 -16.61 11.58
CA GLU A 359 -6.45 -16.45 12.03
C GLU A 359 -5.52 -15.94 10.92
N VAL A 360 -5.93 -15.98 9.67
CA VAL A 360 -5.14 -15.50 8.54
C VAL A 360 -4.78 -14.02 8.65
N VAL A 361 -5.56 -13.23 9.36
CA VAL A 361 -5.28 -11.80 9.61
C VAL A 361 -3.94 -11.59 10.34
N SER A 362 -3.47 -12.59 11.08
CA SER A 362 -2.18 -12.54 11.78
C SER A 362 -0.97 -12.34 10.87
N LYS A 363 -1.12 -12.56 9.56
CA LYS A 363 -0.09 -12.26 8.57
C LYS A 363 0.35 -10.79 8.54
N SER A 364 -0.58 -9.86 8.77
CA SER A 364 -0.30 -8.42 8.72
C SER A 364 -0.86 -7.66 9.92
N TYR A 365 -1.92 -8.16 10.56
CA TYR A 365 -2.55 -7.50 11.69
C TYR A 365 -2.98 -8.52 12.76
N PRO A 366 -2.06 -8.98 13.62
CA PRO A 366 -2.35 -10.04 14.62
C PRO A 366 -3.46 -9.67 15.62
N HIS A 367 -3.71 -8.37 15.81
CA HIS A 367 -4.71 -7.88 16.76
C HIS A 367 -6.01 -7.39 16.12
N PHE A 368 -6.20 -7.64 14.83
CA PHE A 368 -7.32 -7.09 14.04
C PHE A 368 -8.69 -7.33 14.71
N TRP A 369 -9.02 -8.57 15.06
CA TRP A 369 -10.32 -8.90 15.67
C TRP A 369 -10.53 -8.17 16.99
N ARG A 370 -9.53 -8.20 17.87
CA ARG A 370 -9.58 -7.50 19.16
C ARG A 370 -9.79 -5.99 19.00
N ASP A 371 -9.18 -5.39 18.00
CA ASP A 371 -9.26 -3.95 17.78
C ASP A 371 -10.58 -3.58 17.07
N LEU A 372 -11.12 -4.46 16.22
CA LEU A 372 -12.44 -4.30 15.62
C LEU A 372 -13.57 -4.35 16.67
N GLU A 373 -13.46 -5.20 17.70
CA GLU A 373 -14.42 -5.28 18.80
C GLU A 373 -14.51 -4.00 19.64
N LYS A 374 -13.53 -3.08 19.52
CA LYS A 374 -13.55 -1.79 20.22
C LYS A 374 -14.22 -0.67 19.43
N CYS A 375 -14.49 -0.92 18.16
CA CYS A 375 -15.20 0.00 17.28
C CYS A 375 -16.70 -0.26 17.32
#